data_34d95cfa2cfdb6f85e7f744b6a52e923
#
_entry.id   34d95cfa2cfdb6f85e7f744b6a52e923
#
_cell.length_a   1.000
_cell.length_b   1.000
_cell.length_c   1.000
_cell.angle_alpha   90.00
_cell.angle_beta   90.00
_cell.angle_gamma   90.00
#
_symmetry.space_group_name_H-M   'P 1'
#
loop_
_entity.id
_entity.type
_entity.pdbx_description
1 polymer ?
#
loop_
_entity_poly.entity_id
_entity_poly.type
_entity_poly.pdbx_seq_one_letter_code
_entity_poly.pdbx_strand_id
1 'polypeptide(L)'
;MKKTTIILVFILITILNVFSQEKSTIKRTCGTKVPTAEWKMNFSKKLQSAALIKQTQRTNASYTLPIIVHVVYWDVADNISAAQVNSQLPVLNADYAGTGFNSGNCPPAFSSLKANTNITFCAATKSPNGTNLAEPGIHRINAQTAGFDNPGANGWSDTYIDQVIKPATNWDPTKYLNIWVMPLAGGLLGYA
;
A
#
# COMPACT_ATOMS: atom_id res chain seq x y z
N MET A 1 46.26 32.27 32.97
CA MET A 1 44.98 31.56 33.21
C MET A 1 43.92 31.81 32.12
N LYS A 2 43.74 33.02 31.55
CA LYS A 2 42.68 33.28 30.54
C LYS A 2 42.88 32.58 29.19
N LYS A 3 44.15 32.37 28.72
CA LYS A 3 44.42 31.71 27.44
C LYS A 3 44.17 30.19 27.44
N THR A 4 44.46 29.51 28.58
CA THR A 4 44.22 28.06 28.73
C THR A 4 42.75 27.72 28.79
N THR A 5 41.91 28.58 29.40
CA THR A 5 40.47 28.39 29.46
C THR A 5 39.80 28.49 28.08
N ILE A 6 40.27 29.42 27.23
CA ILE A 6 39.77 29.61 25.84
C ILE A 6 40.06 28.39 24.99
N ILE A 7 41.26 27.80 25.10
CA ILE A 7 41.65 26.60 24.34
C ILE A 7 40.82 25.40 24.77
N LEU A 8 40.51 25.23 26.05
CA LEU A 8 39.66 24.14 26.56
C LEU A 8 38.21 24.25 26.03
N VAL A 9 37.67 25.47 25.97
CA VAL A 9 36.31 25.71 25.44
C VAL A 9 36.25 25.42 23.93
N PHE A 10 37.31 25.80 23.18
CA PHE A 10 37.36 25.49 21.74
C PHE A 10 37.45 23.98 21.45
N ILE A 11 38.22 23.23 22.26
CA ILE A 11 38.31 21.76 22.14
C ILE A 11 36.95 21.10 22.50
N LEU A 12 36.25 21.61 23.52
CA LEU A 12 34.94 21.09 23.88
C LEU A 12 33.87 21.32 22.81
N ILE A 13 33.92 22.47 22.12
CA ILE A 13 32.98 22.78 21.00
C ILE A 13 33.26 21.91 19.78
N THR A 14 34.51 21.55 19.49
CA THR A 14 34.83 20.64 18.37
C THR A 14 34.45 19.21 18.65
N ILE A 15 34.47 18.74 19.90
CA ILE A 15 34.02 17.39 20.25
C ILE A 15 32.49 17.24 20.13
N LEU A 16 31.71 18.30 20.39
CA LEU A 16 30.26 18.29 20.26
C LEU A 16 29.76 18.16 18.81
N ASN A 17 30.59 18.47 17.82
CA ASN A 17 30.21 18.35 16.42
C ASN A 17 30.53 16.97 15.78
N VAL A 18 31.19 16.06 16.53
CA VAL A 18 31.56 14.72 16.00
C VAL A 18 30.43 13.70 16.23
N PHE A 19 29.43 14.01 17.03
CA PHE A 19 28.19 13.24 17.08
C PHE A 19 27.20 13.70 16.00
N SER A 20 27.65 13.80 14.77
CA SER A 20 26.75 13.74 13.62
C SER A 20 26.15 12.33 13.62
N GLN A 21 24.89 12.24 14.03
CA GLN A 21 24.13 11.01 13.89
C GLN A 21 24.26 10.58 12.44
N GLU A 22 24.92 9.44 12.19
CA GLU A 22 24.73 8.72 10.93
C GLU A 22 23.23 8.49 10.80
N LYS A 23 22.59 9.30 9.94
CA LYS A 23 21.23 9.09 9.55
C LYS A 23 21.25 7.78 8.77
N SER A 24 20.98 6.68 9.47
CA SER A 24 20.79 5.38 8.85
C SER A 24 19.77 5.59 7.73
N THR A 25 20.25 5.65 6.50
CA THR A 25 19.39 5.73 5.33
C THR A 25 18.73 4.36 5.19
N ILE A 26 17.59 4.19 5.85
CA ILE A 26 16.75 3.01 5.65
C ILE A 26 16.43 2.97 4.16
N LYS A 27 17.05 2.02 3.45
CA LYS A 27 16.78 1.80 2.04
C LYS A 27 15.35 1.28 1.93
N ARG A 28 14.46 2.13 1.47
CA ARG A 28 13.05 1.78 1.25
C ARG A 28 12.95 0.93 -0.01
N THR A 29 12.28 -0.22 0.08
CA THR A 29 12.14 -1.17 -1.02
C THR A 29 10.69 -1.63 -1.18
N CYS A 30 10.33 -2.03 -2.40
CA CYS A 30 9.09 -2.76 -2.65
C CYS A 30 9.30 -4.23 -2.24
N GLY A 31 8.41 -4.78 -1.42
CA GLY A 31 8.49 -6.15 -0.90
C GLY A 31 7.76 -7.18 -1.74
N THR A 32 7.21 -6.82 -2.91
CA THR A 32 6.48 -7.75 -3.77
C THR A 32 7.39 -8.91 -4.19
N LYS A 33 7.01 -10.12 -3.84
CA LYS A 33 7.77 -11.34 -4.13
C LYS A 33 7.59 -11.74 -5.59
N VAL A 34 8.66 -12.26 -6.21
CA VAL A 34 8.55 -12.83 -7.55
C VAL A 34 7.62 -14.04 -7.50
N PRO A 35 6.56 -14.09 -8.33
CA PRO A 35 5.64 -15.23 -8.34
C PRO A 35 6.34 -16.55 -8.62
N THR A 36 5.91 -17.61 -7.93
CA THR A 36 6.44 -18.97 -8.12
C THR A 36 6.14 -19.48 -9.54
N ALA A 37 6.90 -20.48 -9.98
CA ALA A 37 6.67 -21.16 -11.27
C ALA A 37 5.25 -21.76 -11.35
N GLU A 38 4.78 -22.34 -10.24
CA GLU A 38 3.44 -22.91 -10.14
C GLU A 38 2.36 -21.81 -10.27
N TRP A 39 2.52 -20.68 -9.59
CA TRP A 39 1.61 -19.56 -9.71
C TRP A 39 1.53 -19.05 -11.16
N LYS A 40 2.69 -18.88 -11.82
CA LYS A 40 2.77 -18.44 -13.22
C LYS A 40 2.05 -19.41 -14.15
N MET A 41 2.24 -20.72 -13.95
CA MET A 41 1.57 -21.75 -14.74
C MET A 41 0.04 -21.70 -14.56
N ASN A 42 -0.42 -21.61 -13.31
CA ASN A 42 -1.84 -21.55 -12.99
C ASN A 42 -2.49 -20.27 -13.53
N PHE A 43 -1.78 -19.14 -13.43
CA PHE A 43 -2.23 -17.88 -14.01
C PHE A 43 -2.32 -17.94 -15.52
N SER A 44 -1.31 -18.52 -16.20
CA SER A 44 -1.34 -18.73 -17.66
C SER A 44 -2.53 -19.59 -18.12
N LYS A 45 -2.82 -20.68 -17.38
CA LYS A 45 -4.01 -21.51 -17.67
C LYS A 45 -5.31 -20.72 -17.54
N LYS A 46 -5.44 -19.90 -16.49
CA LYS A 46 -6.61 -19.01 -16.30
C LYS A 46 -6.75 -17.99 -17.43
N LEU A 47 -5.64 -17.41 -17.88
CA LEU A 47 -5.64 -16.47 -19.00
C LEU A 47 -6.07 -17.15 -20.31
N GLN A 48 -5.58 -18.35 -20.59
CA GLN A 48 -5.96 -19.13 -21.78
C GLN A 48 -7.45 -19.46 -21.75
N SER A 49 -7.98 -19.92 -20.62
CA SER A 49 -9.40 -20.21 -20.43
C SER A 49 -10.26 -18.94 -20.64
N ALA A 50 -9.84 -17.80 -20.09
CA ALA A 50 -10.52 -16.52 -20.25
C ALA A 50 -10.46 -16.02 -21.70
N ALA A 51 -9.36 -16.26 -22.43
CA ALA A 51 -9.22 -15.89 -23.84
C ALA A 51 -10.18 -16.68 -24.75
N LEU A 52 -10.39 -17.97 -24.46
CA LEU A 52 -11.37 -18.80 -25.19
C LEU A 52 -12.80 -18.29 -25.00
N ILE A 53 -13.16 -17.84 -23.80
CA ILE A 53 -14.48 -17.26 -23.51
C ILE A 53 -14.64 -15.89 -24.20
N LYS A 54 -13.58 -15.10 -24.32
CA LYS A 54 -13.60 -13.76 -24.93
C LYS A 54 -13.74 -13.74 -26.45
N GLN A 55 -13.49 -14.84 -27.17
CA GLN A 55 -13.68 -14.87 -28.59
C GLN A 55 -15.16 -14.74 -29.03
N THR A 56 -16.09 -15.05 -28.12
CA THR A 56 -17.52 -14.99 -28.38
C THR A 56 -18.22 -13.72 -27.87
N GLN A 57 -17.60 -12.95 -27.01
CA GLN A 57 -18.21 -11.75 -26.39
C GLN A 57 -17.18 -10.63 -26.13
N ARG A 58 -16.78 -9.92 -27.18
CA ARG A 58 -16.15 -8.59 -27.00
C ARG A 58 -17.23 -7.56 -26.70
N THR A 59 -17.74 -7.54 -25.52
CA THR A 59 -18.50 -6.40 -25.00
C THR A 59 -17.52 -5.39 -24.40
N ASN A 60 -17.69 -4.09 -24.71
CA ASN A 60 -17.02 -3.00 -24.00
C ASN A 60 -17.63 -2.87 -22.59
N ALA A 61 -17.61 -3.96 -21.83
CA ALA A 61 -18.14 -3.97 -20.47
C ALA A 61 -17.30 -3.05 -19.58
N SER A 62 -17.96 -2.17 -18.87
CA SER A 62 -17.37 -1.40 -17.77
C SER A 62 -17.60 -2.13 -16.46
N TYR A 63 -16.57 -2.19 -15.63
CA TYR A 63 -16.62 -2.83 -14.31
C TYR A 63 -16.37 -1.80 -13.23
N THR A 64 -17.21 -1.82 -12.21
CA THR A 64 -16.99 -1.02 -11.00
C THR A 64 -16.66 -1.94 -9.85
N LEU A 65 -15.49 -1.75 -9.24
CA LEU A 65 -14.95 -2.57 -8.15
C LEU A 65 -15.01 -1.79 -6.83
N PRO A 66 -15.75 -2.27 -5.82
CA PRO A 66 -15.72 -1.67 -4.50
C PRO A 66 -14.36 -1.89 -3.84
N ILE A 67 -13.75 -0.80 -3.34
CA ILE A 67 -12.51 -0.84 -2.55
C ILE A 67 -12.85 -0.73 -1.08
N ILE A 68 -12.14 -1.51 -0.26
CA ILE A 68 -12.06 -1.32 1.18
C ILE A 68 -10.59 -1.18 1.60
N VAL A 69 -10.28 -0.11 2.31
CA VAL A 69 -8.96 0.15 2.88
C VAL A 69 -9.02 -0.18 4.36
N HIS A 70 -8.29 -1.20 4.76
CA HIS A 70 -8.10 -1.60 6.14
C HIS A 70 -6.97 -0.77 6.74
N VAL A 71 -7.30 0.22 7.54
CA VAL A 71 -6.32 1.03 8.28
C VAL A 71 -6.06 0.34 9.61
N VAL A 72 -4.97 -0.44 9.67
CA VAL A 72 -4.55 -1.17 10.88
C VAL A 72 -3.52 -0.32 11.60
N TYR A 73 -3.84 0.14 12.79
CA TYR A 73 -2.98 1.04 13.55
C TYR A 73 -2.76 0.54 14.98
N TRP A 74 -1.57 0.79 15.49
CA TRP A 74 -1.22 0.54 16.89
C TRP A 74 -1.29 1.84 17.70
N ASP A 75 -0.64 2.88 17.21
CA ASP A 75 -0.67 4.21 17.76
C ASP A 75 -1.57 5.15 16.96
N VAL A 76 -2.02 6.23 17.58
CA VAL A 76 -2.89 7.23 16.92
C VAL A 76 -2.21 7.85 15.69
N ALA A 77 -0.88 7.95 15.69
CA ALA A 77 -0.11 8.48 14.57
C ALA A 77 -0.21 7.62 13.31
N ASP A 78 -0.43 6.30 13.44
CA ASP A 78 -0.58 5.37 12.32
C ASP A 78 -2.01 5.36 11.76
N ASN A 79 -2.96 5.95 12.49
CA ASN A 79 -4.36 6.02 12.08
C ASN A 79 -4.57 7.16 11.09
N ILE A 80 -4.12 6.95 9.84
CA ILE A 80 -4.18 7.96 8.78
C ILE A 80 -5.61 8.49 8.55
N SER A 81 -5.71 9.75 8.13
CA SER A 81 -6.99 10.43 7.95
C SER A 81 -7.82 9.85 6.79
N ALA A 82 -9.14 10.00 6.87
CA ALA A 82 -10.03 9.65 5.76
C ALA A 82 -9.69 10.44 4.48
N ALA A 83 -9.25 11.68 4.60
CA ALA A 83 -8.80 12.48 3.47
C ALA A 83 -7.60 11.87 2.76
N GLN A 84 -6.63 11.34 3.51
CA GLN A 84 -5.47 10.63 2.95
C GLN A 84 -5.89 9.35 2.20
N VAL A 85 -6.76 8.53 2.79
CA VAL A 85 -7.27 7.32 2.14
C VAL A 85 -8.03 7.68 0.86
N ASN A 86 -8.96 8.62 0.96
CA ASN A 86 -9.83 9.01 -0.15
C ASN A 86 -9.08 9.70 -1.30
N SER A 87 -7.92 10.32 -1.04
CA SER A 87 -7.10 10.95 -2.08
C SER A 87 -6.55 9.95 -3.11
N GLN A 88 -6.46 8.66 -2.75
CA GLN A 88 -5.91 7.62 -3.63
C GLN A 88 -6.92 7.14 -4.68
N LEU A 89 -8.21 7.20 -4.38
CA LEU A 89 -9.25 6.68 -5.27
C LEU A 89 -9.34 7.42 -6.62
N PRO A 90 -9.31 8.76 -6.69
CA PRO A 90 -9.24 9.48 -7.95
C PRO A 90 -7.96 9.18 -8.76
N VAL A 91 -6.82 9.03 -8.08
CA VAL A 91 -5.54 8.68 -8.73
C VAL A 91 -5.63 7.32 -9.39
N LEU A 92 -6.10 6.31 -8.64
CA LEU A 92 -6.28 4.97 -9.15
C LEU A 92 -7.24 4.93 -10.36
N ASN A 93 -8.35 5.64 -10.29
CA ASN A 93 -9.30 5.73 -11.39
C ASN A 93 -8.70 6.40 -12.63
N ALA A 94 -7.92 7.48 -12.45
CA ALA A 94 -7.24 8.16 -13.55
C ALA A 94 -6.19 7.26 -14.21
N ASP A 95 -5.42 6.50 -13.41
CA ASP A 95 -4.41 5.58 -13.93
C ASP A 95 -5.03 4.45 -14.74
N TYR A 96 -6.12 3.85 -14.26
CA TYR A 96 -6.84 2.79 -14.97
C TYR A 96 -7.59 3.28 -16.20
N ALA A 97 -7.99 4.55 -16.23
CA ALA A 97 -8.53 5.20 -17.42
C ALA A 97 -7.44 5.59 -18.44
N GLY A 98 -6.15 5.46 -18.09
CA GLY A 98 -5.03 5.89 -18.93
C GLY A 98 -4.84 7.41 -19.00
N THR A 99 -5.42 8.15 -18.06
CA THR A 99 -5.37 9.63 -17.97
C THR A 99 -4.60 10.13 -16.73
N GLY A 100 -3.98 9.23 -15.97
CA GLY A 100 -3.23 9.57 -14.75
C GLY A 100 -2.07 10.53 -15.02
N PHE A 101 -1.53 11.10 -13.93
CA PHE A 101 -0.48 12.15 -13.96
C PHE A 101 0.69 11.79 -14.89
N ASN A 102 1.14 10.53 -14.87
CA ASN A 102 2.26 10.06 -15.68
C ASN A 102 1.85 9.57 -17.10
N SER A 103 0.60 9.73 -17.47
CA SER A 103 0.09 9.22 -18.75
C SER A 103 0.79 9.82 -19.99
N GLY A 104 1.34 11.05 -19.86
CA GLY A 104 2.16 11.71 -20.88
C GLY A 104 3.58 11.16 -21.02
N ASN A 105 4.07 10.42 -20.00
CA ASN A 105 5.43 9.89 -19.96
C ASN A 105 5.55 8.50 -20.62
N CYS A 106 4.48 8.02 -21.28
CA CYS A 106 4.52 6.76 -22.02
C CYS A 106 5.56 6.85 -23.15
N PRO A 107 6.57 5.97 -23.21
CA PRO A 107 7.52 5.97 -24.29
C PRO A 107 6.82 5.82 -25.67
N PRO A 108 7.28 6.50 -26.73
CA PRO A 108 6.61 6.47 -28.05
C PRO A 108 6.37 5.06 -28.58
N ALA A 109 7.30 4.13 -28.35
CA ALA A 109 7.17 2.72 -28.75
C ALA A 109 5.95 2.00 -28.14
N PHE A 110 5.41 2.48 -27.01
CA PHE A 110 4.29 1.89 -26.28
C PHE A 110 3.02 2.74 -26.33
N SER A 111 3.07 3.91 -26.96
CA SER A 111 1.93 4.84 -26.99
C SER A 111 0.65 4.23 -27.59
N SER A 112 0.80 3.37 -28.59
CA SER A 112 -0.33 2.63 -29.23
C SER A 112 -0.94 1.54 -28.33
N LEU A 113 -0.26 1.14 -27.26
CA LEU A 113 -0.72 0.15 -26.29
C LEU A 113 -1.44 0.79 -25.10
N LYS A 114 -1.39 2.11 -24.99
CA LYS A 114 -2.10 2.85 -23.96
C LYS A 114 -3.61 2.74 -24.19
N ALA A 115 -4.31 2.26 -23.18
CA ALA A 115 -5.76 2.05 -23.28
C ALA A 115 -6.47 2.37 -21.95
N ASN A 116 -7.74 2.72 -22.06
CA ASN A 116 -8.66 2.71 -20.92
C ASN A 116 -9.04 1.24 -20.64
N THR A 117 -8.86 0.81 -19.38
CA THR A 117 -9.19 -0.55 -18.97
C THR A 117 -10.69 -0.79 -18.81
N ASN A 118 -11.51 0.26 -18.80
CA ASN A 118 -12.94 0.25 -18.45
C ASN A 118 -13.22 -0.31 -17.03
N ILE A 119 -12.21 -0.24 -16.15
CA ILE A 119 -12.33 -0.57 -14.72
C ILE A 119 -12.37 0.73 -13.93
N THR A 120 -13.39 0.87 -13.10
CA THR A 120 -13.56 1.99 -12.18
C THR A 120 -13.62 1.47 -10.76
N PHE A 121 -13.04 2.19 -9.82
CA PHE A 121 -13.06 1.86 -8.41
C PHE A 121 -13.99 2.80 -7.67
N CYS A 122 -14.76 2.27 -6.73
CA CYS A 122 -15.60 3.07 -5.83
C CYS A 122 -15.33 2.70 -4.37
N ALA A 123 -15.56 3.63 -3.46
CA ALA A 123 -15.50 3.34 -2.03
C ALA A 123 -16.63 2.37 -1.65
N ALA A 124 -16.32 1.28 -0.93
CA ALA A 124 -17.34 0.39 -0.39
C ALA A 124 -18.21 1.17 0.61
N THR A 125 -19.52 1.06 0.49
CA THR A 125 -20.47 1.75 1.39
C THR A 125 -21.04 0.86 2.46
N LYS A 126 -20.92 -0.46 2.27
CA LYS A 126 -21.44 -1.48 3.21
C LYS A 126 -20.35 -2.46 3.59
N SER A 127 -20.41 -2.90 4.83
CA SER A 127 -19.61 -4.01 5.34
C SER A 127 -20.13 -5.38 4.84
N PRO A 128 -19.39 -6.47 5.03
CA PRO A 128 -19.82 -7.82 4.61
C PRO A 128 -21.15 -8.27 5.19
N ASN A 129 -21.52 -7.78 6.36
CA ASN A 129 -22.81 -8.07 7.01
C ASN A 129 -23.96 -7.14 6.56
N GLY A 130 -23.72 -6.24 5.58
CA GLY A 130 -24.71 -5.33 5.03
C GLY A 130 -24.88 -4.01 5.78
N THR A 131 -24.17 -3.78 6.88
CA THR A 131 -24.22 -2.53 7.66
C THR A 131 -23.54 -1.40 6.89
N ASN A 132 -24.12 -0.21 6.89
CA ASN A 132 -23.50 0.97 6.30
C ASN A 132 -22.23 1.36 7.05
N LEU A 133 -21.17 1.65 6.30
CA LEU A 133 -19.91 2.14 6.85
C LEU A 133 -20.06 3.60 7.27
N ALA A 134 -19.56 3.95 8.45
CA ALA A 134 -19.47 5.34 8.90
C ALA A 134 -18.53 6.17 8.02
N GLU A 135 -17.45 5.55 7.55
CA GLU A 135 -16.49 6.11 6.59
C GLU A 135 -16.49 5.22 5.34
N PRO A 136 -17.13 5.61 4.24
CA PRO A 136 -17.14 4.81 3.02
C PRO A 136 -15.73 4.45 2.53
N GLY A 137 -15.51 3.18 2.22
CA GLY A 137 -14.23 2.66 1.76
C GLY A 137 -13.16 2.48 2.83
N ILE A 138 -13.46 2.71 4.11
CA ILE A 138 -12.48 2.64 5.20
C ILE A 138 -12.96 1.71 6.30
N HIS A 139 -12.09 0.77 6.67
CA HIS A 139 -12.25 -0.11 7.81
C HIS A 139 -11.10 0.13 8.80
N ARG A 140 -11.40 0.80 9.92
CA ARG A 140 -10.39 1.11 10.95
C ARG A 140 -10.29 -0.01 11.95
N ILE A 141 -9.06 -0.45 12.20
CA ILE A 141 -8.73 -1.56 13.09
C ILE A 141 -7.67 -1.10 14.08
N ASN A 142 -8.09 -0.90 15.32
CA ASN A 142 -7.12 -0.70 16.40
C ASN A 142 -6.53 -2.07 16.74
N ALA A 143 -5.24 -2.24 16.45
CA ALA A 143 -4.54 -3.51 16.58
C ALA A 143 -4.46 -4.01 18.01
N GLN A 144 -4.39 -3.10 19.00
CA GLN A 144 -4.37 -3.45 20.42
C GLN A 144 -5.70 -4.09 20.83
N THR A 145 -6.83 -3.49 20.43
CA THR A 145 -8.17 -4.04 20.76
C THR A 145 -8.51 -5.27 19.93
N ALA A 146 -7.92 -5.40 18.74
CA ALA A 146 -8.06 -6.58 17.90
C ALA A 146 -7.21 -7.77 18.39
N GLY A 147 -6.32 -7.58 19.37
CA GLY A 147 -5.47 -8.63 19.92
C GLY A 147 -4.28 -8.98 19.03
N PHE A 148 -3.86 -8.09 18.15
CA PHE A 148 -2.63 -8.27 17.37
C PHE A 148 -1.39 -7.96 18.21
N ASP A 149 -0.25 -8.56 17.82
CA ASP A 149 1.02 -8.29 18.49
C ASP A 149 1.49 -6.86 18.28
N ASN A 150 2.24 -6.33 19.26
CA ASN A 150 2.84 -5.01 19.15
C ASN A 150 3.87 -4.98 18.01
N PRO A 151 3.74 -4.07 17.01
CA PRO A 151 4.69 -3.96 15.91
C PRO A 151 6.06 -3.43 16.34
N GLY A 152 6.16 -2.86 17.55
CA GLY A 152 7.34 -2.13 18.00
C GLY A 152 7.66 -0.93 17.10
N ALA A 153 8.88 -0.42 17.21
CA ALA A 153 9.34 0.73 16.41
C ALA A 153 9.56 0.40 14.91
N ASN A 154 9.60 -0.88 14.56
CA ASN A 154 9.97 -1.33 13.21
C ASN A 154 8.76 -1.69 12.32
N GLY A 155 7.55 -1.77 12.86
CA GLY A 155 6.36 -2.25 12.16
C GLY A 155 6.22 -3.78 12.14
N TRP A 156 5.13 -4.29 11.56
CA TRP A 156 4.90 -5.73 11.39
C TRP A 156 5.67 -6.33 10.22
N SER A 157 6.15 -7.56 10.39
CA SER A 157 6.76 -8.32 9.29
C SER A 157 5.71 -8.74 8.26
N ASP A 158 6.13 -8.91 7.01
CA ASP A 158 5.29 -9.45 5.93
C ASP A 158 4.68 -10.81 6.31
N THR A 159 5.44 -11.65 6.99
CA THR A 159 4.98 -12.97 7.47
C THR A 159 3.85 -12.84 8.47
N TYR A 160 3.97 -11.96 9.48
CA TYR A 160 2.90 -11.74 10.46
C TYR A 160 1.66 -11.14 9.81
N ILE A 161 1.84 -10.19 8.90
CA ILE A 161 0.73 -9.60 8.17
C ILE A 161 -0.03 -10.65 7.36
N ASP A 162 0.67 -11.50 6.62
CA ASP A 162 0.06 -12.50 5.74
C ASP A 162 -0.60 -13.66 6.51
N GLN A 163 -0.04 -14.03 7.67
CA GLN A 163 -0.53 -15.17 8.46
C GLN A 163 -1.56 -14.80 9.52
N VAL A 164 -1.55 -13.56 10.00
CA VAL A 164 -2.39 -13.14 11.14
C VAL A 164 -3.32 -11.99 10.75
N ILE A 165 -2.77 -10.85 10.34
CA ILE A 165 -3.57 -9.63 10.15
C ILE A 165 -4.53 -9.77 8.96
N LYS A 166 -4.02 -10.13 7.78
CA LYS A 166 -4.85 -10.25 6.58
C LYS A 166 -5.95 -11.30 6.74
N PRO A 167 -5.69 -12.53 7.23
CA PRO A 167 -6.76 -13.51 7.43
C PRO A 167 -7.84 -13.06 8.39
N ALA A 168 -7.48 -12.31 9.45
CA ALA A 168 -8.43 -11.82 10.45
C ALA A 168 -9.27 -10.63 9.96
N THR A 169 -8.80 -9.91 8.95
CA THR A 169 -9.40 -8.62 8.54
C THR A 169 -9.91 -8.60 7.10
N ASN A 170 -9.55 -9.60 6.29
CA ASN A 170 -9.90 -9.68 4.88
C ASN A 170 -11.43 -9.78 4.67
N TRP A 171 -11.94 -8.96 3.78
CA TRP A 171 -13.31 -9.08 3.30
C TRP A 171 -13.35 -9.95 2.05
N ASP A 172 -14.53 -10.50 1.73
CA ASP A 172 -14.73 -11.39 0.58
C ASP A 172 -14.09 -10.82 -0.71
N PRO A 173 -12.97 -11.38 -1.20
CA PRO A 173 -12.25 -10.84 -2.35
C PRO A 173 -12.99 -10.99 -3.67
N THR A 174 -14.11 -11.70 -3.69
CA THR A 174 -14.99 -11.77 -4.86
C THR A 174 -15.90 -10.55 -4.97
N LYS A 175 -15.99 -9.75 -3.90
CA LYS A 175 -16.84 -8.56 -3.82
C LYS A 175 -16.08 -7.27 -3.58
N TYR A 176 -14.90 -7.33 -2.95
CA TYR A 176 -14.13 -6.17 -2.55
C TYR A 176 -12.68 -6.30 -2.97
N LEU A 177 -12.11 -5.20 -3.45
CA LEU A 177 -10.66 -5.05 -3.51
C LEU A 177 -10.17 -4.63 -2.13
N ASN A 178 -9.46 -5.51 -1.43
CA ASN A 178 -8.91 -5.26 -0.12
C ASN A 178 -7.53 -4.61 -0.22
N ILE A 179 -7.33 -3.49 0.46
CA ILE A 179 -6.05 -2.77 0.56
C ILE A 179 -5.75 -2.58 2.04
N TRP A 180 -4.54 -2.88 2.48
CA TRP A 180 -4.11 -2.67 3.87
C TRP A 180 -3.11 -1.53 3.97
N VAL A 181 -3.29 -0.68 4.96
CA VAL A 181 -2.38 0.39 5.34
C VAL A 181 -2.01 0.20 6.80
N MET A 182 -0.72 0.03 7.05
CA MET A 182 -0.18 -0.25 8.37
C MET A 182 1.33 -0.01 8.43
N PRO A 183 1.95 0.10 9.61
CA PRO A 183 3.42 0.10 9.75
C PRO A 183 4.03 -1.20 9.24
N LEU A 184 4.93 -1.10 8.25
CA LEU A 184 5.64 -2.24 7.65
C LEU A 184 7.08 -2.31 8.14
N ALA A 185 7.52 -3.50 8.55
CA ALA A 185 8.89 -3.75 8.96
C ALA A 185 9.90 -3.74 7.79
N GLY A 186 11.19 -3.62 8.12
CA GLY A 186 12.28 -3.80 7.15
C GLY A 186 12.40 -2.68 6.11
N GLY A 187 11.79 -1.52 6.34
CA GLY A 187 11.83 -0.41 5.38
C GLY A 187 11.01 -0.67 4.11
N LEU A 188 10.09 -1.62 4.14
CA LEU A 188 9.17 -1.88 3.04
C LEU A 188 8.24 -0.69 2.82
N LEU A 189 8.05 -0.31 1.55
CA LEU A 189 7.04 0.67 1.14
C LEU A 189 5.67 0.01 0.92
N GLY A 190 5.67 -1.24 0.55
CA GLY A 190 4.50 -2.05 0.29
C GLY A 190 4.85 -3.34 -0.44
N TYR A 191 3.87 -4.23 -0.55
CA TYR A 191 3.96 -5.48 -1.32
C TYR A 191 2.56 -5.96 -1.71
N ALA A 192 2.48 -6.84 -2.72
CA ALA A 192 1.28 -7.47 -3.23
C ALA A 192 1.49 -8.99 -3.38
#